data_8c5e58c32eb1dc0b3779ecbcf8587355
#
_entry.id   8c5e58c32eb1dc0b3779ecbcf8587355
#
_cell.length_a   1.000
_cell.length_b   1.000
_cell.length_c   1.000
_cell.angle_alpha   90.00
_cell.angle_beta   90.00
_cell.angle_gamma   90.00
#
_symmetry.space_group_name_H-M   'P 1'
#
loop_
_entity.id
_entity.type
_entity.pdbx_description
1 polymer ?
#
loop_
_entity_poly.entity_id
_entity_poly.type
_entity_poly.pdbx_seq_one_letter_code
_entity_poly.pdbx_strand_id
1 'polypeptide(L)'
;MVMEDRSSLIRSNERLDDLNRNGYGIIQNPGRFCFGIDAVLLTGFVKVKSKERVLDLGTGTGIIPILLEAKTKGEHFTGLEIQEESAEMARRSVLYNDLSEKVDIVTGDIKEASQIFGSDSFEVITTNPPYMIGQHGITNPSDAKAIARHEILCDLDDILRESAKLLKPSGRFYMVHRPFRLAEIFSKMIDYNIEPKRMRLVYPYIDKEPNMVLIEGQRGAKSRLTVEKPLIVYKEPNVYTEEIYEIYGM
;
A
#
# COMPACT_ATOMS: atom_id res chain seq x y z
N MET A 1 19.65 12.13 25.90
CA MET A 1 19.36 10.89 25.16
C MET A 1 20.39 10.85 24.03
N VAL A 2 21.31 9.88 24.08
CA VAL A 2 22.39 9.72 23.09
C VAL A 2 21.70 9.42 21.75
N MET A 3 21.99 10.18 20.70
CA MET A 3 21.58 9.82 19.34
C MET A 3 22.34 8.51 19.01
N GLU A 4 21.68 7.38 19.18
CA GLU A 4 22.22 6.12 18.66
C GLU A 4 22.50 6.30 17.16
N ASP A 5 23.63 5.81 16.75
CA ASP A 5 24.08 5.93 15.35
C ASP A 5 23.11 5.13 14.45
N ARG A 6 22.10 5.83 13.90
CA ARG A 6 21.09 5.25 13.00
C ARG A 6 21.69 4.62 11.76
N SER A 7 22.96 4.91 11.46
CA SER A 7 23.68 4.28 10.33
C SER A 7 23.83 2.78 10.52
N SER A 8 23.88 2.29 11.76
CA SER A 8 23.95 0.87 12.09
C SER A 8 22.70 0.07 11.67
N LEU A 9 21.56 0.74 11.45
CA LEU A 9 20.32 0.14 10.97
C LEU A 9 20.35 -0.16 9.46
N ILE A 10 21.30 0.39 8.71
CA ILE A 10 21.39 0.25 7.26
C ILE A 10 22.54 -0.70 6.94
N ARG A 11 22.26 -1.80 6.22
CA ARG A 11 23.28 -2.79 5.83
C ARG A 11 24.03 -2.33 4.57
N SER A 12 25.19 -2.91 4.31
CA SER A 12 26.08 -2.52 3.20
C SER A 12 25.47 -2.67 1.80
N ASN A 13 24.46 -3.53 1.64
CA ASN A 13 23.74 -3.76 0.38
C ASN A 13 22.40 -3.02 0.32
N GLU A 14 22.15 -2.11 1.25
CA GLU A 14 20.93 -1.34 1.39
C GLU A 14 21.18 0.15 1.20
N ARG A 15 20.13 0.90 0.94
CA ARG A 15 20.15 2.35 0.90
C ARG A 15 19.00 2.92 1.73
N LEU A 16 19.13 4.16 2.14
CA LEU A 16 18.06 4.94 2.74
C LEU A 16 17.48 5.87 1.68
N ASP A 17 16.17 5.77 1.45
CA ASP A 17 15.44 6.69 0.57
C ASP A 17 14.67 7.70 1.45
N ASP A 18 14.76 8.99 1.12
CA ASP A 18 14.02 10.07 1.80
C ASP A 18 12.54 10.03 1.36
N LEU A 19 11.62 10.08 2.32
CA LEU A 19 10.18 10.11 2.06
C LEU A 19 9.63 11.52 1.88
N ASN A 20 10.47 12.56 2.00
CA ASN A 20 10.11 13.98 1.93
C ASN A 20 8.95 14.37 2.87
N ARG A 21 8.77 13.63 3.95
CA ARG A 21 7.76 13.87 5.00
C ARG A 21 8.38 13.68 6.37
N ASN A 22 8.22 14.63 7.24
CA ASN A 22 8.68 14.62 8.65
C ASN A 22 10.17 14.25 8.84
N GLY A 23 10.99 14.30 7.79
CA GLY A 23 12.36 13.79 7.80
C GLY A 23 12.45 12.26 7.86
N TYR A 24 11.37 11.56 7.51
CA TYR A 24 11.35 10.09 7.51
C TYR A 24 12.11 9.52 6.33
N GLY A 25 12.80 8.42 6.60
CA GLY A 25 13.48 7.61 5.59
C GLY A 25 12.97 6.18 5.58
N ILE A 26 13.19 5.49 4.49
CA ILE A 26 12.89 4.09 4.34
C ILE A 26 14.10 3.30 3.84
N ILE A 27 14.40 2.21 4.51
CA ILE A 27 15.52 1.32 4.16
C ILE A 27 15.07 0.40 3.02
N GLN A 28 15.87 0.33 1.96
CA GLN A 28 15.59 -0.52 0.82
C GLN A 28 16.83 -1.26 0.33
N ASN A 29 16.61 -2.45 -0.24
CA ASN A 29 17.65 -3.22 -0.91
C ASN A 29 17.45 -3.14 -2.43
N PRO A 30 18.34 -2.45 -3.19
CA PRO A 30 18.24 -2.33 -4.65
C PRO A 30 18.30 -3.67 -5.41
N GLY A 31 18.81 -4.74 -4.78
CA GLY A 31 18.80 -6.10 -5.34
C GLY A 31 17.46 -6.83 -5.21
N ARG A 32 16.44 -6.17 -4.61
CA ARG A 32 15.10 -6.70 -4.36
C ARG A 32 14.03 -5.76 -4.90
N PHE A 33 12.76 -6.11 -4.66
CA PHE A 33 11.67 -5.20 -4.97
C PHE A 33 11.76 -3.96 -4.07
N CYS A 34 11.82 -2.79 -4.69
CA CYS A 34 11.69 -1.49 -4.05
C CYS A 34 10.29 -0.93 -4.31
N PHE A 35 9.77 -0.10 -3.41
CA PHE A 35 8.47 0.52 -3.62
C PHE A 35 8.46 1.43 -4.86
N GLY A 36 7.31 1.51 -5.52
CA GLY A 36 7.06 2.41 -6.63
C GLY A 36 6.19 3.60 -6.23
N ILE A 37 5.94 4.47 -7.19
CA ILE A 37 5.03 5.61 -7.05
C ILE A 37 3.61 5.18 -6.63
N ASP A 38 3.17 4.00 -6.99
CA ASP A 38 1.86 3.41 -6.68
C ASP A 38 1.55 3.41 -5.18
N ALA A 39 2.51 2.97 -4.36
CA ALA A 39 2.37 3.00 -2.90
C ALA A 39 2.20 4.44 -2.37
N VAL A 40 2.98 5.40 -2.88
CA VAL A 40 2.90 6.82 -2.49
C VAL A 40 1.56 7.42 -2.90
N LEU A 41 1.09 7.13 -4.14
CA LEU A 41 -0.21 7.62 -4.64
C LEU A 41 -1.38 7.03 -3.84
N LEU A 42 -1.29 5.74 -3.46
CA LEU A 42 -2.29 5.11 -2.59
C LEU A 42 -2.39 5.86 -1.27
N THR A 43 -1.27 6.20 -0.62
CA THR A 43 -1.30 6.95 0.65
C THR A 43 -1.89 8.36 0.51
N GLY A 44 -1.81 8.98 -0.67
CA GLY A 44 -2.48 10.27 -0.96
C GLY A 44 -3.99 10.13 -1.15
N PHE A 45 -4.47 8.94 -1.51
CA PHE A 45 -5.89 8.66 -1.73
C PHE A 45 -6.59 8.14 -0.46
N VAL A 46 -5.87 7.47 0.43
CA VAL A 46 -6.40 6.91 1.69
C VAL A 46 -6.84 8.01 2.64
N LYS A 47 -7.99 7.80 3.29
CA LYS A 47 -8.50 8.69 4.35
C LYS A 47 -8.47 7.95 5.68
N VAL A 48 -7.70 8.47 6.63
CA VAL A 48 -7.65 7.95 8.00
C VAL A 48 -8.09 9.04 8.96
N LYS A 49 -9.05 8.72 9.82
CA LYS A 49 -9.54 9.62 10.86
C LYS A 49 -8.76 9.42 12.16
N SER A 50 -8.84 10.39 13.05
CA SER A 50 -8.29 10.24 14.40
C SER A 50 -8.86 9.00 15.09
N LYS A 51 -8.02 8.27 15.83
CA LYS A 51 -8.35 7.01 16.54
C LYS A 51 -8.67 5.80 15.65
N GLU A 52 -8.47 5.90 14.35
CA GLU A 52 -8.59 4.73 13.47
C GLU A 52 -7.29 3.93 13.42
N ARG A 53 -7.43 2.62 13.42
CA ARG A 53 -6.35 1.66 13.24
C ARG A 53 -6.29 1.22 11.78
N VAL A 54 -5.09 1.18 11.25
CA VAL A 54 -4.83 0.86 9.85
C VAL A 54 -4.04 -0.44 9.75
N LEU A 55 -4.42 -1.32 8.83
CA LEU A 55 -3.64 -2.49 8.43
C LEU A 55 -3.27 -2.40 6.96
N ASP A 56 -2.01 -2.59 6.65
CA ASP A 56 -1.51 -2.73 5.28
C ASP A 56 -1.16 -4.19 4.99
N LEU A 57 -1.87 -4.78 4.01
CA LEU A 57 -1.69 -6.19 3.63
C LEU A 57 -0.65 -6.31 2.51
N GLY A 58 0.42 -7.05 2.76
CA GLY A 58 1.57 -7.16 1.86
C GLY A 58 2.43 -5.90 1.89
N THR A 59 2.81 -5.46 3.09
CA THR A 59 3.41 -4.14 3.31
C THR A 59 4.82 -3.96 2.74
N GLY A 60 5.49 -5.06 2.35
CA GLY A 60 6.86 -5.02 1.85
C GLY A 60 7.82 -4.39 2.85
N THR A 61 8.47 -3.31 2.45
CA THR A 61 9.41 -2.55 3.29
C THR A 61 8.75 -1.56 4.25
N GLY A 62 7.41 -1.57 4.37
CA GLY A 62 6.66 -0.74 5.32
C GLY A 62 6.35 0.68 4.84
N ILE A 63 6.44 0.94 3.53
CA ILE A 63 6.26 2.28 2.96
C ILE A 63 4.87 2.87 3.26
N ILE A 64 3.80 2.08 3.13
CA ILE A 64 2.43 2.56 3.29
C ILE A 64 2.13 2.92 4.75
N PRO A 65 2.35 2.06 5.76
CA PRO A 65 2.10 2.42 7.15
C PRO A 65 2.94 3.61 7.63
N ILE A 66 4.23 3.71 7.24
CA ILE A 66 5.10 4.84 7.60
C ILE A 66 4.59 6.15 6.96
N LEU A 67 4.22 6.14 5.67
CA LEU A 67 3.66 7.35 5.03
C LEU A 67 2.28 7.73 5.56
N LEU A 68 1.42 6.77 5.90
CA LEU A 68 0.11 7.07 6.47
C LEU A 68 0.22 7.64 7.89
N GLU A 69 1.20 7.21 8.68
CA GLU A 69 1.52 7.85 9.95
C GLU A 69 1.92 9.31 9.74
N ALA A 70 2.85 9.58 8.81
CA ALA A 70 3.31 10.92 8.52
C ALA A 70 2.21 11.87 7.98
N LYS A 71 1.22 11.34 7.28
CA LYS A 71 0.18 12.11 6.55
C LYS A 71 -1.14 12.24 7.30
N THR A 72 -1.38 11.42 8.33
CA THR A 72 -2.72 11.31 8.93
C THR A 72 -2.65 11.37 10.47
N LYS A 73 -3.82 11.32 11.11
CA LYS A 73 -3.94 11.31 12.58
C LYS A 73 -4.44 9.95 13.10
N GLY A 74 -4.16 8.87 12.38
CA GLY A 74 -4.52 7.52 12.81
C GLY A 74 -3.93 7.19 14.18
N GLU A 75 -4.55 6.25 14.87
CA GLU A 75 -4.09 5.83 16.20
C GLU A 75 -2.88 4.90 16.09
N HIS A 76 -2.98 3.92 15.19
CA HIS A 76 -1.95 2.90 15.03
C HIS A 76 -1.95 2.33 13.61
N PHE A 77 -0.76 1.99 13.10
CA PHE A 77 -0.55 1.48 11.75
C PHE A 77 0.17 0.15 11.82
N THR A 78 -0.38 -0.87 11.20
CA THR A 78 0.19 -2.22 11.17
C THR A 78 0.51 -2.60 9.73
N GLY A 79 1.69 -3.14 9.47
CA GLY A 79 2.04 -3.80 8.21
C GLY A 79 2.12 -5.31 8.40
N LEU A 80 1.47 -6.09 7.52
CA LEU A 80 1.59 -7.54 7.45
C LEU A 80 2.40 -7.93 6.23
N GLU A 81 3.47 -8.72 6.41
CA GLU A 81 4.36 -9.15 5.32
C GLU A 81 4.77 -10.61 5.52
N ILE A 82 4.66 -11.41 4.46
CA ILE A 82 5.00 -12.84 4.51
C ILE A 82 6.52 -13.08 4.43
N GLN A 83 7.25 -12.18 3.76
CA GLN A 83 8.69 -12.32 3.60
C GLN A 83 9.43 -11.74 4.81
N GLU A 84 10.01 -12.60 5.64
CA GLU A 84 10.73 -12.18 6.86
C GLU A 84 11.81 -11.13 6.59
N GLU A 85 12.53 -11.24 5.47
CA GLU A 85 13.59 -10.29 5.15
C GLU A 85 13.06 -8.88 4.81
N SER A 86 11.88 -8.79 4.16
CA SER A 86 11.20 -7.51 3.90
C SER A 86 10.61 -6.95 5.19
N ALA A 87 9.98 -7.79 5.99
CA ALA A 87 9.42 -7.41 7.29
C ALA A 87 10.51 -6.92 8.26
N GLU A 88 11.68 -7.57 8.28
CA GLU A 88 12.83 -7.15 9.10
C GLU A 88 13.36 -5.79 8.66
N MET A 89 13.47 -5.55 7.35
CA MET A 89 13.86 -4.25 6.80
C MET A 89 12.83 -3.16 7.13
N ALA A 90 11.54 -3.48 7.06
CA ALA A 90 10.46 -2.59 7.48
C ALA A 90 10.54 -2.23 8.97
N ARG A 91 10.81 -3.20 9.86
CA ARG A 91 11.01 -2.95 11.31
C ARG A 91 12.19 -2.00 11.56
N ARG A 92 13.29 -2.15 10.81
CA ARG A 92 14.42 -1.21 10.91
C ARG A 92 14.07 0.18 10.40
N SER A 93 13.23 0.28 9.35
CA SER A 93 12.71 1.57 8.90
C SER A 93 11.81 2.24 9.96
N VAL A 94 10.99 1.46 10.67
CA VAL A 94 10.20 1.95 11.81
C VAL A 94 11.09 2.46 12.93
N LEU A 95 12.13 1.71 13.31
CA LEU A 95 13.12 2.13 14.32
C LEU A 95 13.89 3.36 13.89
N TYR A 96 14.32 3.43 12.62
CA TYR A 96 15.03 4.58 12.07
C TYR A 96 14.25 5.90 12.22
N ASN A 97 12.93 5.83 12.12
CA ASN A 97 12.03 6.98 12.20
C ASN A 97 11.46 7.23 13.62
N ASP A 98 11.88 6.48 14.64
CA ASP A 98 11.34 6.54 16.02
C ASP A 98 9.82 6.28 16.09
N LEU A 99 9.31 5.38 15.26
CA LEU A 99 7.88 5.10 15.11
C LEU A 99 7.38 3.85 15.84
N SER A 100 8.18 3.22 16.70
CA SER A 100 7.87 1.93 17.33
C SER A 100 6.61 1.95 18.23
N GLU A 101 6.15 3.13 18.67
CA GLU A 101 4.90 3.26 19.44
C GLU A 101 3.66 3.41 18.53
N LYS A 102 3.85 3.64 17.23
CA LYS A 102 2.80 3.98 16.26
C LYS A 102 2.68 3.00 15.10
N VAL A 103 3.77 2.31 14.77
CA VAL A 103 3.84 1.43 13.60
C VAL A 103 4.40 0.08 14.01
N ASP A 104 3.62 -0.98 13.77
CA ASP A 104 4.05 -2.36 13.95
C ASP A 104 4.20 -3.09 12.62
N ILE A 105 5.22 -3.94 12.51
CA ILE A 105 5.41 -4.83 11.37
C ILE A 105 5.34 -6.28 11.84
N VAL A 106 4.34 -7.00 11.36
CA VAL A 106 4.08 -8.40 11.68
C VAL A 106 4.47 -9.28 10.49
N THR A 107 5.22 -10.35 10.75
CA THR A 107 5.48 -11.36 9.73
C THR A 107 4.36 -12.38 9.75
N GLY A 108 3.71 -12.61 8.60
CA GLY A 108 2.60 -13.55 8.49
C GLY A 108 1.99 -13.61 7.10
N ASP A 109 1.18 -14.64 6.87
CA ASP A 109 0.44 -14.84 5.62
C ASP A 109 -0.89 -14.06 5.67
N ILE A 110 -1.22 -13.35 4.59
CA ILE A 110 -2.50 -12.66 4.43
C ILE A 110 -3.68 -13.63 4.62
N LYS A 111 -3.56 -14.87 4.19
CA LYS A 111 -4.59 -15.92 4.33
C LYS A 111 -4.92 -16.27 5.78
N GLU A 112 -4.03 -15.94 6.70
CA GLU A 112 -4.17 -16.17 8.13
C GLU A 112 -4.43 -14.86 8.91
N ALA A 113 -4.56 -13.73 8.21
CA ALA A 113 -4.62 -12.41 8.83
C ALA A 113 -5.74 -12.27 9.87
N SER A 114 -6.93 -12.84 9.62
CA SER A 114 -8.02 -12.83 10.60
C SER A 114 -7.76 -13.71 11.84
N GLN A 115 -6.87 -14.70 11.74
CA GLN A 115 -6.43 -15.50 12.89
C GLN A 115 -5.36 -14.75 13.71
N ILE A 116 -4.50 -13.99 13.02
CA ILE A 116 -3.43 -13.19 13.64
C ILE A 116 -4.02 -12.00 14.41
N PHE A 117 -4.95 -11.26 13.80
CA PHE A 117 -5.43 -9.98 14.34
C PHE A 117 -6.83 -10.02 14.96
N GLY A 118 -7.58 -11.09 14.73
CA GLY A 118 -9.00 -11.18 15.10
C GLY A 118 -9.92 -10.45 14.13
N SER A 119 -11.19 -10.83 14.11
CA SER A 119 -12.22 -10.17 13.29
C SER A 119 -12.55 -8.77 13.81
N ASP A 120 -13.05 -7.88 12.91
CA ASP A 120 -13.52 -6.53 13.25
C ASP A 120 -12.45 -5.69 14.00
N SER A 121 -11.17 -5.79 13.59
CA SER A 121 -10.02 -5.21 14.30
C SER A 121 -9.56 -3.87 13.73
N PHE A 122 -9.92 -3.55 12.48
CA PHE A 122 -9.40 -2.35 11.78
C PHE A 122 -10.51 -1.52 11.16
N GLU A 123 -10.36 -0.21 11.23
CA GLU A 123 -11.22 0.76 10.53
C GLU A 123 -10.79 0.95 9.07
N VAL A 124 -9.50 0.76 8.78
CA VAL A 124 -8.91 0.96 7.46
C VAL A 124 -8.00 -0.20 7.12
N ILE A 125 -8.16 -0.74 5.90
CA ILE A 125 -7.22 -1.70 5.32
C ILE A 125 -6.72 -1.13 4.00
N THR A 126 -5.41 -1.23 3.79
CA THR A 126 -4.73 -0.87 2.54
C THR A 126 -4.05 -2.10 1.94
N THR A 127 -3.89 -2.11 0.62
CA THR A 127 -3.06 -3.09 -0.07
C THR A 127 -2.55 -2.56 -1.40
N ASN A 128 -1.31 -2.86 -1.70
CA ASN A 128 -0.68 -2.68 -3.01
C ASN A 128 -0.18 -4.04 -3.50
N PRO A 129 -1.08 -4.92 -3.95
CA PRO A 129 -0.71 -6.28 -4.31
C PRO A 129 0.16 -6.29 -5.57
N PRO A 130 1.02 -7.30 -5.76
CA PRO A 130 1.76 -7.46 -7.00
C PRO A 130 0.78 -7.61 -8.18
N TYR A 131 1.02 -6.84 -9.24
CA TYR A 131 0.17 -6.87 -10.43
C TYR A 131 0.57 -8.05 -11.32
N MET A 132 -0.32 -9.04 -11.56
CA MET A 132 -0.10 -9.94 -12.68
C MET A 132 -0.17 -9.15 -13.99
N ILE A 133 0.94 -9.02 -14.62
CA ILE A 133 0.99 -8.66 -16.03
C ILE A 133 0.76 -9.98 -16.76
N GLY A 134 -0.44 -10.19 -17.31
CA GLY A 134 -0.63 -11.22 -18.32
C GLY A 134 0.54 -11.14 -19.31
N GLN A 135 0.96 -12.22 -19.95
CA GLN A 135 2.20 -12.45 -20.70
C GLN A 135 2.73 -11.34 -21.64
N HIS A 136 2.12 -10.16 -21.64
CA HIS A 136 2.49 -9.00 -22.46
C HIS A 136 3.11 -7.89 -21.59
N GLY A 137 4.43 -7.73 -21.68
CA GLY A 137 5.13 -6.55 -21.16
C GLY A 137 6.19 -6.77 -20.08
N ILE A 138 6.48 -8.00 -19.67
CA ILE A 138 7.59 -8.26 -18.75
C ILE A 138 8.89 -8.29 -19.57
N THR A 139 9.68 -7.24 -19.43
CA THR A 139 11.00 -7.13 -20.08
C THR A 139 12.11 -7.86 -19.31
N ASN A 140 11.87 -8.22 -18.04
CA ASN A 140 12.86 -8.86 -17.18
C ASN A 140 12.30 -10.21 -16.61
N PRO A 141 12.93 -11.37 -16.95
CA PRO A 141 12.50 -12.67 -16.44
C PRO A 141 12.58 -12.85 -14.92
N SER A 142 13.39 -12.08 -14.22
CA SER A 142 13.50 -12.09 -12.76
C SER A 142 12.26 -11.50 -12.09
N ASP A 143 11.72 -10.41 -12.66
CA ASP A 143 10.53 -9.73 -12.14
C ASP A 143 9.28 -10.58 -12.37
N ALA A 144 9.21 -11.25 -13.53
CA ALA A 144 8.14 -12.21 -13.82
C ALA A 144 8.06 -13.34 -12.80
N LYS A 145 9.21 -13.90 -12.42
CA LYS A 145 9.28 -14.99 -11.42
C LYS A 145 8.95 -14.50 -10.01
N ALA A 146 9.34 -13.28 -9.65
CA ALA A 146 9.01 -12.68 -8.36
C ALA A 146 7.49 -12.44 -8.26
N ILE A 147 6.91 -11.80 -9.27
CA ILE A 147 5.47 -11.53 -9.36
C ILE A 147 4.66 -12.83 -9.34
N ALA A 148 5.03 -13.81 -10.15
CA ALA A 148 4.35 -15.11 -10.19
C ALA A 148 4.42 -15.86 -8.85
N ARG A 149 5.51 -15.77 -8.09
CA ARG A 149 5.59 -16.34 -6.73
C ARG A 149 4.63 -15.66 -5.76
N HIS A 150 4.47 -14.35 -5.83
CA HIS A 150 3.57 -13.61 -4.95
C HIS A 150 2.10 -13.94 -5.20
N GLU A 151 1.66 -14.11 -6.46
CA GLU A 151 0.28 -14.51 -6.77
C GLU A 151 -0.01 -16.00 -6.48
N ILE A 152 0.99 -16.86 -6.53
CA ILE A 152 0.86 -18.24 -6.04
C ILE A 152 0.65 -18.25 -4.52
N LEU A 153 1.18 -17.25 -3.81
CA LEU A 153 1.07 -17.15 -2.36
C LEU A 153 -0.26 -16.52 -1.90
N CYS A 154 -0.78 -15.53 -2.62
CA CYS A 154 -2.01 -14.80 -2.23
C CYS A 154 -2.69 -14.20 -3.47
N ASP A 155 -3.95 -14.53 -3.69
CA ASP A 155 -4.76 -13.98 -4.78
C ASP A 155 -5.72 -12.87 -4.32
N LEU A 156 -6.47 -12.29 -5.26
CA LEU A 156 -7.42 -11.22 -4.96
C LEU A 156 -8.56 -11.70 -4.04
N ASP A 157 -8.99 -12.96 -4.16
CA ASP A 157 -10.02 -13.54 -3.30
C ASP A 157 -9.54 -13.65 -1.86
N ASP A 158 -8.29 -14.07 -1.64
CA ASP A 158 -7.67 -14.14 -0.33
C ASP A 158 -7.62 -12.76 0.35
N ILE A 159 -7.16 -11.74 -0.39
CA ILE A 159 -7.08 -10.36 0.10
C ILE A 159 -8.46 -9.84 0.51
N LEU A 160 -9.47 -9.98 -0.36
CA LEU A 160 -10.80 -9.45 -0.10
C LEU A 160 -11.53 -10.22 0.99
N ARG A 161 -11.38 -11.55 1.03
CA ARG A 161 -11.94 -12.40 2.08
C ARG A 161 -11.42 -12.02 3.46
N GLU A 162 -10.10 -11.91 3.60
CA GLU A 162 -9.50 -11.54 4.88
C GLU A 162 -9.81 -10.08 5.25
N SER A 163 -9.78 -9.16 4.27
CA SER A 163 -10.18 -7.76 4.50
C SER A 163 -11.62 -7.66 5.01
N ALA A 164 -12.56 -8.43 4.44
CA ALA A 164 -13.96 -8.43 4.88
C ALA A 164 -14.15 -8.90 6.33
N LYS A 165 -13.32 -9.85 6.79
CA LYS A 165 -13.32 -10.32 8.19
C LYS A 165 -12.70 -9.31 9.15
N LEU A 166 -11.60 -8.71 8.74
CA LEU A 166 -10.78 -7.81 9.56
C LEU A 166 -11.37 -6.41 9.72
N LEU A 167 -12.04 -5.91 8.68
CA LEU A 167 -12.68 -4.60 8.72
C LEU A 167 -13.81 -4.58 9.74
N LYS A 168 -13.87 -3.55 10.56
CA LYS A 168 -15.06 -3.22 11.37
C LYS A 168 -16.26 -2.91 10.48
N PRO A 169 -17.52 -3.00 11.00
CA PRO A 169 -18.68 -2.50 10.29
C PRO A 169 -18.46 -1.07 9.78
N SER A 170 -18.75 -0.83 8.50
CA SER A 170 -18.48 0.44 7.80
C SER A 170 -16.99 0.80 7.68
N GLY A 171 -16.08 -0.11 7.98
CA GLY A 171 -14.65 0.03 7.73
C GLY A 171 -14.35 0.16 6.23
N ARG A 172 -13.22 0.74 5.89
CA ARG A 172 -12.83 1.10 4.52
C ARG A 172 -11.64 0.30 4.05
N PHE A 173 -11.75 -0.18 2.84
CA PHE A 173 -10.71 -0.90 2.10
C PHE A 173 -10.15 0.01 1.01
N TYR A 174 -8.83 0.04 0.87
CA TYR A 174 -8.16 0.80 -0.17
C TYR A 174 -7.17 -0.09 -0.93
N MET A 175 -7.18 0.04 -2.26
CA MET A 175 -6.31 -0.72 -3.14
C MET A 175 -5.81 0.17 -4.29
N VAL A 176 -4.56 0.00 -4.69
CA VAL A 176 -4.08 0.41 -6.01
C VAL A 176 -3.93 -0.82 -6.89
N HIS A 177 -4.35 -0.71 -8.16
CA HIS A 177 -4.26 -1.82 -9.11
C HIS A 177 -4.21 -1.34 -10.56
N ARG A 178 -4.14 -2.28 -11.50
CA ARG A 178 -4.21 -2.00 -12.94
C ARG A 178 -5.65 -1.87 -13.42
N PRO A 179 -5.99 -0.86 -14.28
CA PRO A 179 -7.36 -0.61 -14.73
C PRO A 179 -8.02 -1.77 -15.47
N PHE A 180 -7.26 -2.59 -16.19
CA PHE A 180 -7.81 -3.72 -16.95
C PHE A 180 -8.46 -4.81 -16.08
N ARG A 181 -8.15 -4.87 -14.77
CA ARG A 181 -8.79 -5.78 -13.81
C ARG A 181 -9.97 -5.17 -13.08
N LEU A 182 -10.36 -3.93 -13.39
CA LEU A 182 -11.35 -3.18 -12.60
C LEU A 182 -12.70 -3.91 -12.50
N ALA A 183 -13.17 -4.51 -13.60
CA ALA A 183 -14.43 -5.26 -13.60
C ALA A 183 -14.39 -6.48 -12.67
N GLU A 184 -13.29 -7.24 -12.70
CA GLU A 184 -13.05 -8.37 -11.80
C GLU A 184 -12.96 -7.92 -10.34
N ILE A 185 -12.20 -6.85 -10.06
CA ILE A 185 -12.02 -6.31 -8.71
C ILE A 185 -13.36 -5.89 -8.12
N PHE A 186 -14.18 -5.16 -8.86
CA PHE A 186 -15.47 -4.70 -8.37
C PHE A 186 -16.46 -5.85 -8.13
N SER A 187 -16.50 -6.84 -9.04
CA SER A 187 -17.32 -8.03 -8.85
C SER A 187 -16.95 -8.74 -7.54
N LYS A 188 -15.67 -9.03 -7.34
CA LYS A 188 -15.20 -9.71 -6.14
C LYS A 188 -15.36 -8.87 -4.86
N MET A 189 -15.16 -7.56 -4.92
CA MET A 189 -15.43 -6.69 -3.76
C MET A 189 -16.88 -6.81 -3.30
N ILE A 190 -17.83 -6.81 -4.24
CA ILE A 190 -19.26 -6.97 -3.94
C ILE A 190 -19.55 -8.35 -3.33
N ASP A 191 -18.97 -9.41 -3.88
CA ASP A 191 -19.12 -10.80 -3.38
C ASP A 191 -18.66 -10.93 -1.91
N TYR A 192 -17.64 -10.17 -1.50
CA TYR A 192 -17.14 -10.11 -0.12
C TYR A 192 -17.78 -8.99 0.73
N ASN A 193 -18.90 -8.40 0.30
CA ASN A 193 -19.59 -7.33 1.02
C ASN A 193 -18.73 -6.08 1.30
N ILE A 194 -17.80 -5.78 0.38
CA ILE A 194 -16.99 -4.56 0.35
C ILE A 194 -17.46 -3.73 -0.83
N GLU A 195 -18.45 -2.87 -0.62
CA GLU A 195 -19.05 -2.06 -1.69
C GLU A 195 -18.08 -1.00 -2.22
N PRO A 196 -17.80 -0.96 -3.55
CA PRO A 196 -17.00 0.11 -4.16
C PRO A 196 -17.63 1.48 -3.95
N LYS A 197 -16.91 2.43 -3.38
CA LYS A 197 -17.41 3.76 -3.01
C LYS A 197 -16.78 4.91 -3.77
N ARG A 198 -15.50 4.78 -4.07
CA ARG A 198 -14.74 5.82 -4.73
C ARG A 198 -13.63 5.20 -5.57
N MET A 199 -13.41 5.74 -6.77
CA MET A 199 -12.28 5.37 -7.59
C MET A 199 -11.64 6.59 -8.23
N ARG A 200 -10.36 6.48 -8.56
CA ARG A 200 -9.60 7.48 -9.27
C ARG A 200 -8.65 6.82 -10.26
N LEU A 201 -8.74 7.15 -11.53
CA LEU A 201 -7.80 6.68 -12.55
C LEU A 201 -6.53 7.55 -12.51
N VAL A 202 -5.38 6.89 -12.63
CA VAL A 202 -4.06 7.54 -12.64
C VAL A 202 -3.47 7.42 -14.04
N TYR A 203 -3.10 8.56 -14.59
CA TYR A 203 -2.55 8.70 -15.93
C TYR A 203 -1.08 9.13 -15.86
N PRO A 204 -0.17 8.49 -16.59
CA PRO A 204 1.22 8.94 -16.63
C PRO A 204 1.32 10.36 -17.23
N TYR A 205 0.57 10.64 -18.29
CA TYR A 205 0.41 11.96 -18.95
C TYR A 205 -1.03 12.15 -19.35
N ILE A 206 -1.44 13.41 -19.58
CA ILE A 206 -2.84 13.77 -19.90
C ILE A 206 -3.33 13.12 -21.22
N ASP A 207 -2.44 12.86 -22.15
CA ASP A 207 -2.69 12.28 -23.49
C ASP A 207 -2.49 10.76 -23.56
N LYS A 208 -2.19 10.10 -22.44
CA LYS A 208 -1.97 8.65 -22.35
C LYS A 208 -3.16 7.96 -21.70
N GLU A 209 -3.24 6.64 -21.87
CA GLU A 209 -4.20 5.81 -21.16
C GLU A 209 -3.83 5.69 -19.67
N PRO A 210 -4.82 5.48 -18.78
CA PRO A 210 -4.54 5.27 -17.37
C PRO A 210 -3.80 3.94 -17.17
N ASN A 211 -2.78 3.96 -16.35
CA ASN A 211 -1.97 2.78 -16.05
C ASN A 211 -2.18 2.24 -14.62
N MET A 212 -2.86 3.01 -13.76
CA MET A 212 -3.25 2.59 -12.42
C MET A 212 -4.66 3.08 -12.09
N VAL A 213 -5.30 2.42 -11.13
CA VAL A 213 -6.55 2.83 -10.51
C VAL A 213 -6.42 2.74 -8.99
N LEU A 214 -6.85 3.79 -8.31
CA LEU A 214 -7.02 3.85 -6.86
C LEU A 214 -8.48 3.56 -6.55
N ILE A 215 -8.73 2.63 -5.64
CA ILE A 215 -10.07 2.13 -5.31
C ILE A 215 -10.29 2.25 -3.80
N GLU A 216 -11.46 2.76 -3.41
CA GLU A 216 -11.98 2.69 -2.05
C GLU A 216 -13.26 1.87 -2.04
N GLY A 217 -13.31 0.88 -1.16
CA GLY A 217 -14.51 0.15 -0.82
C GLY A 217 -14.90 0.34 0.63
N GLN A 218 -16.15 -0.01 0.97
CA GLN A 218 -16.63 0.07 2.34
C GLN A 218 -17.44 -1.17 2.69
N ARG A 219 -17.10 -1.82 3.81
CA ARG A 219 -17.80 -3.01 4.30
C ARG A 219 -19.25 -2.70 4.66
N GLY A 220 -20.19 -3.45 4.07
CA GLY A 220 -21.62 -3.37 4.36
C GLY A 220 -22.30 -2.07 3.91
N ALA A 221 -21.68 -1.30 3.01
CA ALA A 221 -22.27 -0.06 2.51
C ALA A 221 -23.31 -0.31 1.42
N LYS A 222 -24.19 0.69 1.21
CA LYS A 222 -25.11 0.70 0.07
C LYS A 222 -24.40 1.09 -1.22
N SER A 223 -24.88 0.59 -2.35
CA SER A 223 -24.32 0.86 -3.67
C SER A 223 -24.34 2.36 -4.01
N ARG A 224 -23.17 2.90 -4.29
CA ARG A 224 -22.93 4.23 -4.87
C ARG A 224 -21.45 4.43 -5.11
N LEU A 225 -21.01 4.38 -6.35
CA LEU A 225 -19.63 4.66 -6.73
C LEU A 225 -19.47 6.14 -7.14
N THR A 226 -18.45 6.79 -6.61
CA THR A 226 -17.98 8.11 -7.08
C THR A 226 -16.70 7.93 -7.89
N VAL A 227 -16.70 8.42 -9.12
CA VAL A 227 -15.50 8.51 -9.96
C VAL A 227 -14.91 9.90 -9.80
N GLU A 228 -13.70 10.00 -9.25
CA GLU A 228 -12.99 11.26 -9.09
C GLU A 228 -12.34 11.70 -10.40
N LYS A 229 -12.03 13.01 -10.49
CA LYS A 229 -11.25 13.52 -11.62
C LYS A 229 -9.90 12.79 -11.72
N PRO A 230 -9.36 12.62 -12.95
CA PRO A 230 -8.10 11.91 -13.15
C PRO A 230 -6.95 12.46 -12.30
N LEU A 231 -6.02 11.60 -11.90
CA LEU A 231 -4.74 11.98 -11.35
C LEU A 231 -3.69 11.90 -12.44
N ILE A 232 -3.13 13.03 -12.83
CA ILE A 232 -2.08 13.08 -13.85
C ILE A 232 -0.72 13.12 -13.15
N VAL A 233 0.17 12.16 -13.47
CA VAL A 233 1.46 12.04 -12.79
C VAL A 233 2.45 13.10 -13.30
N TYR A 234 2.67 13.16 -14.61
CA TYR A 234 3.67 14.03 -15.21
C TYR A 234 3.04 15.13 -16.05
N LYS A 235 3.53 16.35 -15.85
CA LYS A 235 3.24 17.50 -16.73
C LYS A 235 4.11 17.45 -18.00
N GLU A 236 5.36 17.10 -17.83
CA GLU A 236 6.39 16.94 -18.85
C GLU A 236 7.34 15.79 -18.44
N PRO A 237 8.21 15.27 -19.34
CA PRO A 237 9.17 14.23 -18.99
C PRO A 237 9.97 14.59 -17.73
N ASN A 238 9.90 13.74 -16.71
CA ASN A 238 10.55 13.89 -15.38
C ASN A 238 10.08 15.11 -14.56
N VAL A 239 8.96 15.75 -14.91
CA VAL A 239 8.36 16.83 -14.13
C VAL A 239 6.98 16.40 -13.65
N TYR A 240 6.80 16.29 -12.35
CA TYR A 240 5.53 15.95 -11.74
C TYR A 240 4.52 17.11 -11.88
N THR A 241 3.23 16.78 -11.79
CA THR A 241 2.18 17.79 -11.57
C THR A 241 2.23 18.32 -10.15
N GLU A 242 1.64 19.50 -9.89
CA GLU A 242 1.57 20.09 -8.56
C GLU A 242 0.91 19.14 -7.55
N GLU A 243 -0.16 18.45 -7.94
CA GLU A 243 -0.84 17.48 -7.08
C GLU A 243 0.07 16.31 -6.67
N ILE A 244 0.95 15.85 -7.55
CA ILE A 244 1.92 14.81 -7.21
C ILE A 244 2.98 15.35 -6.23
N TYR A 245 3.47 16.56 -6.44
CA TYR A 245 4.40 17.19 -5.48
C TYR A 245 3.75 17.31 -4.09
N GLU A 246 2.49 17.71 -4.00
CA GLU A 246 1.73 17.77 -2.74
C GLU A 246 1.61 16.38 -2.08
N ILE A 247 1.32 15.33 -2.87
CA ILE A 247 1.23 13.95 -2.37
C ILE A 247 2.59 13.49 -1.80
N TYR A 248 3.70 13.85 -2.44
CA TYR A 248 5.04 13.55 -1.96
C TYR A 248 5.47 14.43 -0.77
N GLY A 249 4.93 15.65 -0.66
CA GLY A 249 5.35 16.63 0.36
C GLY A 249 6.49 17.52 -0.05
N MET A 250 6.63 17.69 -1.35
CA MET A 250 7.64 18.55 -1.98
C MET A 250 7.08 19.92 -2.32
#